data_c28e4818803907c6077f917237a25504
#
_entry.id   c28e4818803907c6077f917237a25504
#
_cell.length_a   1.000
_cell.length_b   1.000
_cell.length_c   1.000
_cell.angle_alpha   90.00
_cell.angle_beta   90.00
_cell.angle_gamma   90.00
#
_symmetry.space_group_name_H-M   'P 1'
#
loop_
_entity.id
_entity.type
_entity.pdbx_description
1 polymer ?
#
loop_
_entity_poly.entity_id
_entity_poly.type
_entity_poly.pdbx_seq_one_letter_code
_entity_poly.pdbx_strand_id
1 'polypeptide(L)'
;MHAAIESLLTQRRKRFAARGIAFAMASGVCYGLYTAFLTLAQTQGVWGDWFAGTSWGDGNPALNAFTTAFVLAALAAGLNDLFSGVWSLAVCAKNRQLGDLWKTVRTKPGIVMMLCAAIGGPFATICYVVALNSATAAGNPGVIVPIAALNCAIGAILGRILFKQKLDGHTVAGVIVCLLAGGLIGGASFASMGPGALMGCAFALLAAFGWGFEGCVAGFGTALIEYRIGIAIRQTTAGLLELLVVFPALMLLSGDSVGIGELLGAAVSSPSLAIFVVSGLFAMPAYSFWYKGNSMCGAALGMACNGMYAFWGPFFIWIIMGVLGIGGMSASYPPLSAIQWIGALIMVAGIFLIAVDPKSLFGHSKEA
;
A
#
# COMPACT_ATOMS: atom_id res chain seq x y z
N MET A 1 -40.90 -24.81 2.03
CA MET A 1 -39.63 -25.16 2.68
C MET A 1 -38.39 -24.78 1.82
N HIS A 2 -38.35 -25.15 0.55
CA HIS A 2 -37.21 -24.80 -0.36
C HIS A 2 -37.02 -23.28 -0.51
N ALA A 3 -38.03 -22.52 -0.84
CA ALA A 3 -37.98 -21.08 -1.01
C ALA A 3 -37.51 -20.33 0.27
N ALA A 4 -37.90 -20.81 1.46
CA ALA A 4 -37.45 -20.25 2.73
C ALA A 4 -35.95 -20.52 2.99
N ILE A 5 -35.49 -21.70 2.61
CA ILE A 5 -34.04 -22.05 2.72
C ILE A 5 -33.23 -21.22 1.76
N GLU A 6 -33.68 -21.04 0.51
CA GLU A 6 -32.99 -20.21 -0.48
C GLU A 6 -32.94 -18.74 -0.06
N SER A 7 -34.03 -18.19 0.49
CA SER A 7 -34.02 -16.81 1.00
C SER A 7 -33.04 -16.63 2.15
N LEU A 8 -32.97 -17.59 3.09
CA LEU A 8 -32.01 -17.56 4.21
C LEU A 8 -30.57 -17.68 3.74
N LEU A 9 -30.29 -18.53 2.76
CA LEU A 9 -28.95 -18.67 2.17
C LEU A 9 -28.53 -17.38 1.45
N THR A 10 -29.45 -16.78 0.69
CA THR A 10 -29.22 -15.50 0.00
C THR A 10 -28.96 -14.39 1.01
N GLN A 11 -29.74 -14.31 2.08
CA GLN A 11 -29.54 -13.31 3.14
C GLN A 11 -28.19 -13.50 3.86
N ARG A 12 -27.80 -14.74 4.14
CA ARG A 12 -26.48 -15.05 4.74
C ARG A 12 -25.34 -14.65 3.81
N ARG A 13 -25.43 -14.94 2.51
CA ARG A 13 -24.45 -14.53 1.50
C ARG A 13 -24.31 -13.01 1.43
N LYS A 14 -25.43 -12.27 1.37
CA LYS A 14 -25.42 -10.80 1.38
C LYS A 14 -24.75 -10.24 2.64
N ARG A 15 -25.07 -10.77 3.83
CA ARG A 15 -24.44 -10.34 5.10
C ARG A 15 -22.94 -10.66 5.12
N PHE A 16 -22.54 -11.81 4.58
CA PHE A 16 -21.11 -12.18 4.50
C PHE A 16 -20.34 -11.25 3.58
N ALA A 17 -20.86 -10.96 2.39
CA ALA A 17 -20.26 -10.01 1.46
C ALA A 17 -20.20 -8.58 2.04
N ALA A 18 -21.26 -8.10 2.71
CA ALA A 18 -21.27 -6.80 3.36
C ALA A 18 -20.19 -6.67 4.45
N ARG A 19 -19.93 -7.74 5.23
CA ARG A 19 -18.82 -7.76 6.17
C ARG A 19 -17.47 -7.72 5.46
N GLY A 20 -17.33 -8.40 4.32
CA GLY A 20 -16.13 -8.33 3.48
C GLY A 20 -15.84 -6.91 3.01
N ILE A 21 -16.87 -6.21 2.54
CA ILE A 21 -16.79 -4.79 2.15
C ILE A 21 -16.33 -3.93 3.34
N ALA A 22 -16.91 -4.11 4.52
CA ALA A 22 -16.53 -3.35 5.70
C ALA A 22 -15.05 -3.57 6.09
N PHE A 23 -14.54 -4.82 6.00
CA PHE A 23 -13.11 -5.10 6.20
C PHE A 23 -12.25 -4.42 5.13
N ALA A 24 -12.63 -4.49 3.86
CA ALA A 24 -11.88 -3.87 2.79
C ALA A 24 -11.86 -2.33 2.88
N MET A 25 -12.94 -1.70 3.31
CA MET A 25 -12.98 -0.26 3.59
C MET A 25 -12.09 0.11 4.79
N ALA A 26 -12.16 -0.65 5.89
CA ALA A 26 -11.29 -0.45 7.05
C ALA A 26 -9.81 -0.63 6.68
N SER A 27 -9.50 -1.54 5.76
CA SER A 27 -8.18 -1.70 5.18
C SER A 27 -7.69 -0.40 4.53
N GLY A 28 -8.53 0.25 3.72
CA GLY A 28 -8.18 1.52 3.05
C GLY A 28 -7.87 2.64 4.05
N VAL A 29 -8.61 2.74 5.16
CA VAL A 29 -8.33 3.69 6.25
C VAL A 29 -6.98 3.39 6.91
N CYS A 30 -6.73 2.13 7.28
CA CYS A 30 -5.46 1.71 7.88
C CYS A 30 -4.28 1.93 6.94
N TYR A 31 -4.49 1.72 5.64
CA TYR A 31 -3.49 1.98 4.60
C TYR A 31 -3.12 3.45 4.54
N GLY A 32 -4.12 4.35 4.59
CA GLY A 32 -3.88 5.80 4.66
C GLY A 32 -3.07 6.20 5.89
N LEU A 33 -3.41 5.63 7.05
CA LEU A 33 -2.68 5.89 8.30
C LEU A 33 -1.23 5.40 8.23
N TYR A 34 -0.99 4.17 7.79
CA TYR A 34 0.39 3.67 7.70
C TYR A 34 1.23 4.51 6.74
N THR A 35 0.66 4.92 5.60
CA THR A 35 1.35 5.81 4.66
C THR A 35 1.74 7.14 5.31
N ALA A 36 0.85 7.74 6.09
CA ALA A 36 1.14 9.00 6.77
C ALA A 36 2.25 8.84 7.82
N PHE A 37 2.22 7.77 8.63
CA PHE A 37 3.28 7.50 9.60
C PHE A 37 4.61 7.10 8.94
N LEU A 38 4.57 6.34 7.85
CA LEU A 38 5.76 6.02 7.06
C LEU A 38 6.43 7.30 6.52
N THR A 39 5.64 8.20 5.97
CA THR A 39 6.13 9.50 5.48
C THR A 39 6.69 10.33 6.63
N LEU A 40 5.97 10.42 7.75
CA LEU A 40 6.43 11.14 8.94
C LEU A 40 7.75 10.59 9.49
N ALA A 41 7.92 9.26 9.55
CA ALA A 41 9.14 8.63 10.05
C ALA A 41 10.38 9.11 9.29
N GLN A 42 10.25 9.30 7.99
CA GLN A 42 11.34 9.74 7.11
C GLN A 42 11.69 11.23 7.23
N THR A 43 10.92 11.99 7.98
CA THR A 43 11.18 13.42 8.21
C THR A 43 11.76 13.72 9.60
N GLN A 44 11.99 12.68 10.42
CA GLN A 44 12.41 12.85 11.82
C GLN A 44 13.82 12.34 12.09
N GLY A 45 14.51 13.00 13.03
CA GLY A 45 15.85 12.61 13.45
C GLY A 45 16.83 12.51 12.27
N VAL A 46 17.70 11.52 12.31
CA VAL A 46 18.70 11.27 11.26
C VAL A 46 18.11 11.09 9.85
N TRP A 47 16.87 10.60 9.75
CA TRP A 47 16.17 10.48 8.47
C TRP A 47 15.90 11.86 7.84
N GLY A 48 15.52 12.83 8.67
CA GLY A 48 15.37 14.22 8.22
C GLY A 48 16.67 14.79 7.69
N ASP A 49 17.79 14.56 8.38
CA ASP A 49 19.11 15.02 7.96
C ASP A 49 19.52 14.39 6.62
N TRP A 50 19.30 13.08 6.46
CA TRP A 50 19.59 12.36 5.20
C TRP A 50 18.81 12.91 4.01
N PHE A 51 17.52 13.18 4.17
CA PHE A 51 16.70 13.74 3.11
C PHE A 51 16.94 15.24 2.88
N ALA A 52 17.42 15.96 3.88
CA ALA A 52 17.88 17.35 3.74
C ALA A 52 19.24 17.45 3.03
N GLY A 53 19.94 16.32 2.83
CA GLY A 53 21.26 16.31 2.22
C GLY A 53 22.32 16.98 3.09
N THR A 54 22.17 16.90 4.41
CA THR A 54 23.11 17.47 5.39
C THR A 54 24.04 16.39 5.96
N SER A 55 25.14 16.80 6.55
CA SER A 55 25.98 15.94 7.39
C SER A 55 25.19 15.48 8.62
N TRP A 56 25.45 14.26 9.08
CA TRP A 56 24.71 13.61 10.16
C TRP A 56 25.60 12.87 11.15
N GLY A 57 25.07 12.58 12.33
CA GLY A 57 25.84 11.93 13.40
C GLY A 57 27.11 12.70 13.77
N ASP A 58 28.17 11.98 14.11
CA ASP A 58 29.44 12.56 14.57
C ASP A 58 30.36 13.01 13.39
N GLY A 59 29.78 13.66 12.38
CA GLY A 59 30.53 14.24 11.25
C GLY A 59 30.49 13.42 9.97
N ASN A 60 29.55 12.48 9.82
CA ASN A 60 29.33 11.77 8.58
C ASN A 60 28.90 12.73 7.45
N PRO A 61 29.43 12.57 6.24
CA PRO A 61 29.05 13.42 5.11
C PRO A 61 27.59 13.19 4.70
N ALA A 62 27.04 14.15 3.97
CA ALA A 62 25.74 13.95 3.31
C ALA A 62 25.77 12.73 2.39
N LEU A 63 24.68 11.96 2.41
CA LEU A 63 24.53 10.80 1.54
C LEU A 63 24.43 11.23 0.07
N ASN A 64 24.94 10.39 -0.83
CA ASN A 64 24.80 10.68 -2.25
C ASN A 64 23.36 10.51 -2.76
N ALA A 65 23.07 11.03 -3.95
CA ALA A 65 21.72 11.04 -4.52
C ALA A 65 21.14 9.62 -4.72
N PHE A 66 21.98 8.63 -5.06
CA PHE A 66 21.53 7.25 -5.21
C PHE A 66 21.13 6.65 -3.86
N THR A 67 21.96 6.83 -2.84
CA THR A 67 21.66 6.37 -1.47
C THR A 67 20.39 6.99 -0.95
N THR A 68 20.25 8.30 -1.08
CA THR A 68 19.04 9.02 -0.64
C THR A 68 17.79 8.55 -1.39
N ALA A 69 17.85 8.34 -2.70
CA ALA A 69 16.68 7.96 -3.49
C ALA A 69 16.28 6.49 -3.32
N PHE A 70 17.23 5.56 -3.33
CA PHE A 70 16.95 4.14 -3.44
C PHE A 70 17.29 3.33 -2.19
N VAL A 71 18.45 3.60 -1.58
CA VAL A 71 18.87 2.83 -0.40
C VAL A 71 18.00 3.17 0.80
N LEU A 72 17.74 4.45 1.06
CA LEU A 72 16.85 4.87 2.13
C LEU A 72 15.41 4.41 1.89
N ALA A 73 14.97 4.34 0.64
CA ALA A 73 13.65 3.81 0.31
C ALA A 73 13.55 2.32 0.66
N ALA A 74 14.57 1.52 0.30
CA ALA A 74 14.62 0.09 0.65
C ALA A 74 14.70 -0.12 2.16
N LEU A 75 15.48 0.70 2.87
CA LEU A 75 15.60 0.64 4.32
C LEU A 75 14.27 1.01 5.00
N ALA A 76 13.60 2.07 4.56
CA ALA A 76 12.31 2.51 5.11
C ALA A 76 11.20 1.48 4.85
N ALA A 77 11.11 0.94 3.62
CA ALA A 77 10.17 -0.12 3.27
C ALA A 77 10.42 -1.37 4.11
N GLY A 78 11.69 -1.79 4.23
CA GLY A 78 12.08 -2.95 5.02
C GLY A 78 11.76 -2.83 6.50
N LEU A 79 11.99 -1.67 7.10
CA LEU A 79 11.60 -1.41 8.50
C LEU A 79 10.08 -1.46 8.66
N ASN A 80 9.32 -0.82 7.77
CA ASN A 80 7.85 -0.84 7.81
C ASN A 80 7.30 -2.26 7.68
N ASP A 81 7.75 -3.02 6.68
CA ASP A 81 7.25 -4.37 6.43
C ASP A 81 7.73 -5.37 7.50
N LEU A 82 8.96 -5.21 8.03
CA LEU A 82 9.43 -6.00 9.15
C LEU A 82 8.57 -5.78 10.40
N PHE A 83 8.29 -4.53 10.79
CA PHE A 83 7.44 -4.26 11.95
C PHE A 83 6.00 -4.72 11.72
N SER A 84 5.47 -4.55 10.50
CA SER A 84 4.17 -5.14 10.14
C SER A 84 4.19 -6.67 10.25
N GLY A 85 5.30 -7.32 9.86
CA GLY A 85 5.54 -8.74 10.04
C GLY A 85 5.56 -9.15 11.51
N VAL A 86 6.27 -8.41 12.37
CA VAL A 86 6.32 -8.64 13.83
C VAL A 86 4.92 -8.55 14.44
N TRP A 87 4.14 -7.52 14.11
CA TRP A 87 2.75 -7.39 14.56
C TRP A 87 1.87 -8.53 14.06
N SER A 88 2.06 -8.96 12.79
CA SER A 88 1.33 -10.09 12.21
C SER A 88 1.66 -11.40 12.92
N LEU A 89 2.94 -11.65 13.21
CA LEU A 89 3.39 -12.82 13.98
C LEU A 89 2.85 -12.80 15.41
N ALA A 90 2.82 -11.64 16.07
CA ALA A 90 2.21 -11.47 17.39
C ALA A 90 0.72 -11.84 17.38
N VAL A 91 -0.02 -11.43 16.34
CA VAL A 91 -1.43 -11.82 16.14
C VAL A 91 -1.56 -13.32 15.92
N CYS A 92 -0.69 -13.94 15.10
CA CYS A 92 -0.67 -15.39 14.92
C CYS A 92 -0.35 -16.13 16.22
N ALA A 93 0.62 -15.64 17.00
CA ALA A 93 0.97 -16.20 18.31
C ALA A 93 -0.22 -16.15 19.29
N LYS A 94 -0.88 -14.99 19.41
CA LYS A 94 -2.08 -14.80 20.23
C LYS A 94 -3.20 -15.77 19.85
N ASN A 95 -3.34 -16.07 18.56
CA ASN A 95 -4.37 -16.99 18.04
C ASN A 95 -3.88 -18.47 17.99
N ARG A 96 -2.70 -18.78 18.51
CA ARG A 96 -2.09 -20.13 18.51
C ARG A 96 -1.88 -20.70 17.09
N GLN A 97 -1.64 -19.84 16.10
CA GLN A 97 -1.52 -20.19 14.67
C GLN A 97 -0.07 -20.35 14.20
N LEU A 98 0.95 -20.17 15.06
CA LEU A 98 2.37 -20.25 14.65
C LEU A 98 2.75 -21.64 14.09
N GLY A 99 2.19 -22.71 14.63
CA GLY A 99 2.41 -24.07 14.11
C GLY A 99 1.85 -24.24 12.69
N ASP A 100 0.68 -23.67 12.44
CA ASP A 100 0.04 -23.74 11.11
C ASP A 100 0.75 -22.81 10.12
N LEU A 101 1.24 -21.64 10.56
CA LEU A 101 2.10 -20.77 9.75
C LEU A 101 3.33 -21.54 9.27
N TRP A 102 4.04 -22.23 10.17
CA TRP A 102 5.24 -23.00 9.83
C TRP A 102 4.98 -24.15 8.86
N LYS A 103 3.82 -24.80 8.97
CA LYS A 103 3.37 -25.81 7.98
C LYS A 103 3.05 -25.15 6.64
N THR A 104 2.32 -24.03 6.66
CA THR A 104 1.86 -23.31 5.46
C THR A 104 3.01 -22.82 4.60
N VAL A 105 4.07 -22.26 5.19
CA VAL A 105 5.28 -21.79 4.48
C VAL A 105 5.87 -22.86 3.56
N ARG A 106 5.75 -24.15 3.93
CA ARG A 106 6.29 -25.29 3.16
C ARG A 106 5.35 -25.82 2.08
N THR A 107 4.14 -25.27 1.98
CA THR A 107 3.15 -25.67 0.96
C THR A 107 3.30 -24.85 -0.32
N LYS A 108 2.78 -25.39 -1.44
CA LYS A 108 2.74 -24.62 -2.71
C LYS A 108 2.06 -23.25 -2.56
N PRO A 109 0.88 -23.13 -1.90
CA PRO A 109 0.27 -21.81 -1.67
C PRO A 109 1.16 -20.88 -0.84
N GLY A 110 1.86 -21.39 0.18
CA GLY A 110 2.79 -20.59 0.97
C GLY A 110 3.97 -20.07 0.15
N ILE A 111 4.56 -20.91 -0.73
CA ILE A 111 5.63 -20.51 -1.64
C ILE A 111 5.14 -19.43 -2.62
N VAL A 112 3.95 -19.61 -3.21
CA VAL A 112 3.35 -18.58 -4.08
C VAL A 112 3.15 -17.27 -3.32
N MET A 113 2.71 -17.34 -2.05
CA MET A 113 2.57 -16.15 -1.21
C MET A 113 3.91 -15.44 -0.98
N MET A 114 5.01 -16.18 -0.74
CA MET A 114 6.35 -15.60 -0.61
C MET A 114 6.84 -14.96 -1.91
N LEU A 115 6.56 -15.57 -3.07
CA LEU A 115 6.88 -14.97 -4.37
C LEU A 115 6.07 -13.70 -4.64
N CYS A 116 4.78 -13.70 -4.31
CA CYS A 116 3.95 -12.49 -4.39
C CYS A 116 4.48 -11.41 -3.43
N ALA A 117 4.94 -11.80 -2.24
CA ALA A 117 5.55 -10.89 -1.28
C ALA A 117 6.83 -10.23 -1.82
N ALA A 118 7.63 -10.95 -2.59
CA ALA A 118 8.84 -10.39 -3.22
C ALA A 118 8.48 -9.30 -4.27
N ILE A 119 7.35 -9.43 -4.95
CA ILE A 119 6.86 -8.42 -5.91
C ILE A 119 6.15 -7.28 -5.19
N GLY A 120 5.28 -7.58 -4.24
CA GLY A 120 4.50 -6.56 -3.51
C GLY A 120 5.31 -5.77 -2.49
N GLY A 121 6.32 -6.39 -1.85
CA GLY A 121 7.26 -5.76 -0.91
C GLY A 121 8.45 -5.14 -1.65
N PRO A 122 9.56 -5.88 -1.83
CA PRO A 122 10.80 -5.33 -2.36
C PRO A 122 10.64 -4.53 -3.65
N PHE A 123 9.83 -4.98 -4.58
CA PHE A 123 9.61 -4.22 -5.80
C PHE A 123 8.59 -3.09 -5.61
N ALA A 124 7.34 -3.41 -5.24
CA ALA A 124 6.28 -2.41 -5.26
C ALA A 124 6.37 -1.44 -4.07
N THR A 125 6.68 -1.92 -2.85
CA THR A 125 6.77 -1.05 -1.67
C THR A 125 7.99 -0.12 -1.79
N ILE A 126 9.14 -0.61 -2.27
CA ILE A 126 10.31 0.24 -2.50
C ILE A 126 9.99 1.30 -3.57
N CYS A 127 9.38 0.91 -4.70
CA CYS A 127 8.93 1.89 -5.70
C CYS A 127 7.99 2.94 -5.09
N TYR A 128 7.06 2.52 -4.22
CA TYR A 128 6.14 3.44 -3.55
C TYR A 128 6.87 4.40 -2.60
N VAL A 129 7.84 3.90 -1.83
CA VAL A 129 8.62 4.76 -0.92
C VAL A 129 9.53 5.72 -1.70
N VAL A 130 10.17 5.26 -2.78
CA VAL A 130 10.91 6.15 -3.71
C VAL A 130 9.98 7.24 -4.27
N ALA A 131 8.75 6.87 -4.64
CA ALA A 131 7.77 7.82 -5.14
C ALA A 131 7.40 8.87 -4.08
N LEU A 132 7.11 8.44 -2.85
CA LEU A 132 6.79 9.33 -1.74
C LEU A 132 7.95 10.29 -1.43
N ASN A 133 9.17 9.78 -1.38
CA ASN A 133 10.36 10.59 -1.09
C ASN A 133 10.61 11.63 -2.17
N SER A 134 10.54 11.22 -3.46
CA SER A 134 10.71 12.13 -4.59
C SER A 134 9.64 13.24 -4.59
N ALA A 135 8.41 12.90 -4.26
CA ALA A 135 7.31 13.87 -4.19
C ALA A 135 7.37 14.72 -2.92
N THR A 136 7.88 14.17 -1.79
CA THR A 136 8.12 14.93 -0.55
C THR A 136 9.18 16.00 -0.79
N ALA A 137 10.28 15.66 -1.45
CA ALA A 137 11.31 16.63 -1.84
C ALA A 137 10.76 17.73 -2.77
N ALA A 138 9.73 17.40 -3.57
CA ALA A 138 9.01 18.35 -4.42
C ALA A 138 7.85 19.07 -3.70
N GLY A 139 7.63 18.81 -2.39
CA GLY A 139 6.61 19.46 -1.56
C GLY A 139 5.19 18.90 -1.71
N ASN A 140 4.99 17.75 -2.37
CA ASN A 140 3.64 17.22 -2.61
C ASN A 140 3.52 15.68 -2.60
N PRO A 141 3.78 14.99 -1.47
CA PRO A 141 3.71 13.53 -1.39
C PRO A 141 2.28 12.97 -1.54
N GLY A 142 1.26 13.77 -1.23
CA GLY A 142 -0.14 13.36 -1.32
C GLY A 142 -0.61 12.98 -2.73
N VAL A 143 0.09 13.42 -3.78
CA VAL A 143 -0.19 13.06 -5.19
C VAL A 143 0.13 11.60 -5.49
N ILE A 144 1.11 11.03 -4.80
CA ILE A 144 1.60 9.67 -5.05
C ILE A 144 0.56 8.62 -4.69
N VAL A 145 -0.17 8.83 -3.59
CA VAL A 145 -1.11 7.83 -3.06
C VAL A 145 -2.25 7.50 -4.03
N PRO A 146 -2.95 8.50 -4.63
CA PRO A 146 -3.96 8.23 -5.65
C PRO A 146 -3.40 7.54 -6.90
N ILE A 147 -2.18 7.87 -7.33
CA ILE A 147 -1.55 7.21 -8.49
C ILE A 147 -1.26 5.73 -8.17
N ALA A 148 -0.72 5.44 -7.00
CA ALA A 148 -0.49 4.07 -6.55
C ALA A 148 -1.81 3.27 -6.41
N ALA A 149 -2.94 3.93 -6.11
CA ALA A 149 -4.25 3.31 -6.04
C ALA A 149 -4.81 2.80 -7.40
N LEU A 150 -4.15 3.13 -8.53
CA LEU A 150 -4.42 2.48 -9.82
C LEU A 150 -4.17 0.96 -9.79
N ASN A 151 -3.53 0.43 -8.75
CA ASN A 151 -3.36 -1.00 -8.54
C ASN A 151 -4.68 -1.77 -8.67
N CYS A 152 -5.81 -1.18 -8.27
CA CYS A 152 -7.13 -1.80 -8.39
C CYS A 152 -7.54 -2.00 -9.86
N ALA A 153 -7.32 -0.98 -10.70
CA ALA A 153 -7.57 -1.04 -12.14
C ALA A 153 -6.63 -2.04 -12.82
N ILE A 154 -5.35 -1.99 -12.48
CA ILE A 154 -4.32 -2.91 -13.00
C ILE A 154 -4.65 -4.34 -12.58
N GLY A 155 -5.04 -4.58 -11.33
CA GLY A 155 -5.44 -5.89 -10.82
C GLY A 155 -6.67 -6.45 -11.55
N ALA A 156 -7.66 -5.62 -11.88
CA ALA A 156 -8.82 -6.03 -12.68
C ALA A 156 -8.42 -6.46 -14.11
N ILE A 157 -7.53 -5.71 -14.75
CA ILE A 157 -6.99 -6.04 -16.08
C ILE A 157 -6.19 -7.34 -16.03
N LEU A 158 -5.29 -7.50 -15.05
CA LEU A 158 -4.50 -8.71 -14.85
C LEU A 158 -5.39 -9.91 -14.55
N GLY A 159 -6.46 -9.74 -13.76
CA GLY A 159 -7.45 -10.77 -13.50
C GLY A 159 -8.12 -11.28 -14.78
N ARG A 160 -8.38 -10.38 -15.74
CA ARG A 160 -8.86 -10.77 -17.08
C ARG A 160 -7.84 -11.57 -17.88
N ILE A 161 -6.58 -11.12 -17.85
CA ILE A 161 -5.51 -11.74 -18.65
C ILE A 161 -5.13 -13.09 -18.05
N LEU A 162 -4.86 -13.17 -16.74
CA LEU A 162 -4.31 -14.36 -16.07
C LEU A 162 -5.38 -15.40 -15.77
N PHE A 163 -6.56 -14.96 -15.33
CA PHE A 163 -7.63 -15.86 -14.86
C PHE A 163 -8.87 -15.86 -15.75
N LYS A 164 -8.81 -15.17 -16.91
CA LYS A 164 -9.93 -15.05 -17.87
C LYS A 164 -11.22 -14.56 -17.23
N GLN A 165 -11.13 -13.76 -16.17
CA GLN A 165 -12.29 -13.16 -15.52
C GLN A 165 -13.05 -12.29 -16.50
N LYS A 166 -14.38 -12.32 -16.46
CA LYS A 166 -15.20 -11.44 -17.28
C LYS A 166 -15.02 -10.00 -16.79
N LEU A 167 -14.73 -9.09 -17.73
CA LEU A 167 -14.79 -7.65 -17.48
C LEU A 167 -16.15 -7.16 -17.97
N ASP A 168 -17.04 -6.89 -17.03
CA ASP A 168 -18.33 -6.32 -17.34
C ASP A 168 -18.18 -4.85 -17.73
N GLY A 169 -19.18 -4.28 -18.42
CA GLY A 169 -19.12 -2.92 -18.92
C GLY A 169 -18.88 -1.86 -17.82
N HIS A 170 -19.43 -2.08 -16.62
CA HIS A 170 -19.20 -1.21 -15.46
C HIS A 170 -17.76 -1.28 -14.96
N THR A 171 -17.14 -2.46 -14.96
CA THR A 171 -15.72 -2.64 -14.59
C THR A 171 -14.81 -1.89 -15.56
N VAL A 172 -15.08 -2.00 -16.88
CA VAL A 172 -14.32 -1.25 -17.92
C VAL A 172 -14.50 0.26 -17.73
N ALA A 173 -15.74 0.71 -17.50
CA ALA A 173 -16.02 2.13 -17.23
C ALA A 173 -15.26 2.62 -15.97
N GLY A 174 -15.25 1.84 -14.90
CA GLY A 174 -14.51 2.16 -13.69
C GLY A 174 -13.00 2.24 -13.90
N VAL A 175 -12.42 1.33 -14.68
CA VAL A 175 -10.99 1.40 -15.07
C VAL A 175 -10.69 2.69 -15.83
N ILE A 176 -11.53 3.07 -16.81
CA ILE A 176 -11.36 4.33 -17.56
C ILE A 176 -11.45 5.53 -16.63
N VAL A 177 -12.43 5.56 -15.71
CA VAL A 177 -12.59 6.64 -14.74
C VAL A 177 -11.36 6.74 -13.83
N CYS A 178 -10.80 5.62 -13.35
CA CYS A 178 -9.58 5.61 -12.55
C CYS A 178 -8.38 6.17 -13.33
N LEU A 179 -8.21 5.77 -14.59
CA LEU A 179 -7.14 6.28 -15.44
C LEU A 179 -7.26 7.79 -15.70
N LEU A 180 -8.47 8.28 -15.97
CA LEU A 180 -8.75 9.71 -16.13
C LEU A 180 -8.49 10.48 -14.83
N ALA A 181 -8.90 9.95 -13.69
CA ALA A 181 -8.64 10.54 -12.39
C ALA A 181 -7.14 10.61 -12.06
N GLY A 182 -6.39 9.53 -12.32
CA GLY A 182 -4.94 9.53 -12.19
C GLY A 182 -4.27 10.57 -13.11
N GLY A 183 -4.74 10.67 -14.37
CA GLY A 183 -4.32 11.69 -15.32
C GLY A 183 -4.63 13.12 -14.85
N LEU A 184 -5.80 13.33 -14.22
CA LEU A 184 -6.19 14.63 -13.67
C LEU A 184 -5.29 15.03 -12.48
N ILE A 185 -5.04 14.11 -11.56
CA ILE A 185 -4.17 14.34 -10.40
C ILE A 185 -2.74 14.60 -10.85
N GLY A 186 -2.20 13.76 -11.73
CA GLY A 186 -0.87 13.92 -12.32
C GLY A 186 -0.79 15.17 -13.18
N GLY A 187 -1.75 15.37 -14.09
CA GLY A 187 -1.78 16.47 -15.04
C GLY A 187 -1.85 17.86 -14.40
N ALA A 188 -2.63 18.02 -13.34
CA ALA A 188 -2.66 19.28 -12.58
C ALA A 188 -1.31 19.61 -11.94
N SER A 189 -0.52 18.59 -11.69
CA SER A 189 0.80 18.68 -11.10
C SER A 189 1.91 18.77 -12.17
N PHE A 190 1.71 18.18 -13.36
CA PHE A 190 2.71 18.14 -14.44
C PHE A 190 3.18 19.52 -14.88
N ALA A 191 2.29 20.52 -14.87
CA ALA A 191 2.63 21.89 -15.28
C ALA A 191 3.52 22.62 -14.26
N SER A 192 3.55 22.17 -13.00
CA SER A 192 4.29 22.77 -11.87
C SER A 192 5.34 21.84 -11.26
N MET A 193 5.42 20.60 -11.71
CA MET A 193 6.34 19.60 -11.18
C MET A 193 7.74 19.71 -11.75
N GLY A 194 8.73 19.82 -10.88
CA GLY A 194 10.12 19.56 -11.23
C GLY A 194 10.38 18.08 -11.61
N PRO A 195 11.54 17.77 -12.17
CA PRO A 195 11.88 16.41 -12.62
C PRO A 195 11.70 15.31 -11.56
N GLY A 196 11.93 15.64 -10.28
CA GLY A 196 11.76 14.70 -9.15
C GLY A 196 10.33 14.21 -8.95
N ALA A 197 9.34 15.08 -9.17
CA ALA A 197 7.93 14.71 -9.01
C ALA A 197 7.44 13.84 -10.18
N LEU A 198 7.95 14.03 -11.39
CA LEU A 198 7.70 13.13 -12.52
C LEU A 198 8.26 11.73 -12.25
N MET A 199 9.48 11.66 -11.71
CA MET A 199 10.08 10.40 -11.27
C MET A 199 9.21 9.73 -10.22
N GLY A 200 8.71 10.47 -9.22
CA GLY A 200 7.77 9.98 -8.21
C GLY A 200 6.51 9.37 -8.82
N CYS A 201 5.89 10.04 -9.81
CA CYS A 201 4.71 9.50 -10.50
C CYS A 201 5.02 8.20 -11.26
N ALA A 202 6.17 8.10 -11.92
CA ALA A 202 6.59 6.89 -12.61
C ALA A 202 6.77 5.71 -11.62
N PHE A 203 7.46 5.94 -10.50
CA PHE A 203 7.61 4.93 -9.45
C PHE A 203 6.28 4.56 -8.78
N ALA A 204 5.35 5.51 -8.62
CA ALA A 204 4.00 5.22 -8.16
C ALA A 204 3.22 4.28 -9.10
N LEU A 205 3.38 4.44 -10.42
CA LEU A 205 2.81 3.52 -11.41
C LEU A 205 3.44 2.13 -11.35
N LEU A 206 4.76 2.03 -11.15
CA LEU A 206 5.44 0.75 -10.95
C LEU A 206 4.95 0.05 -9.67
N ALA A 207 4.78 0.80 -8.58
CA ALA A 207 4.18 0.29 -7.35
C ALA A 207 2.73 -0.20 -7.58
N ALA A 208 1.92 0.57 -8.32
CA ALA A 208 0.56 0.19 -8.68
C ALA A 208 0.53 -1.12 -9.49
N PHE A 209 1.48 -1.32 -10.41
CA PHE A 209 1.61 -2.56 -11.17
C PHE A 209 1.97 -3.75 -10.24
N GLY A 210 2.97 -3.61 -9.39
CA GLY A 210 3.40 -4.65 -8.47
C GLY A 210 2.29 -5.06 -7.49
N TRP A 211 1.61 -4.11 -6.87
CA TRP A 211 0.48 -4.40 -5.98
C TRP A 211 -0.77 -4.89 -6.71
N GLY A 212 -1.00 -4.42 -7.95
CA GLY A 212 -2.07 -4.95 -8.80
C GLY A 212 -1.85 -6.43 -9.12
N PHE A 213 -0.61 -6.80 -9.41
CA PHE A 213 -0.21 -8.19 -9.62
C PHE A 213 -0.34 -9.02 -8.33
N GLU A 214 0.23 -8.55 -7.22
CA GLU A 214 0.11 -9.20 -5.91
C GLU A 214 -1.35 -9.40 -5.53
N GLY A 215 -2.18 -8.35 -5.61
CA GLY A 215 -3.59 -8.41 -5.26
C GLY A 215 -4.40 -9.37 -6.13
N CYS A 216 -4.06 -9.46 -7.42
CA CYS A 216 -4.68 -10.39 -8.33
C CYS A 216 -4.31 -11.85 -8.00
N VAL A 217 -3.03 -12.15 -7.79
CA VAL A 217 -2.55 -13.52 -7.54
C VAL A 217 -2.81 -13.95 -6.10
N ALA A 218 -2.50 -13.10 -5.13
CA ALA A 218 -2.74 -13.37 -3.72
C ALA A 218 -4.23 -13.39 -3.38
N GLY A 219 -5.05 -12.52 -4.00
CA GLY A 219 -6.50 -12.54 -3.85
C GLY A 219 -7.11 -13.88 -4.28
N PHE A 220 -6.58 -14.51 -5.30
CA PHE A 220 -6.96 -15.87 -5.70
C PHE A 220 -6.42 -16.92 -4.71
N GLY A 221 -5.19 -16.74 -4.22
CA GLY A 221 -4.54 -17.67 -3.28
C GLY A 221 -5.10 -17.60 -1.85
N THR A 222 -5.70 -16.49 -1.42
CA THR A 222 -6.29 -16.34 -0.07
C THR A 222 -7.49 -17.25 0.19
N ALA A 223 -8.06 -17.87 -0.85
CA ALA A 223 -9.03 -18.94 -0.68
C ALA A 223 -8.41 -20.23 -0.09
N LEU A 224 -7.07 -20.35 -0.13
CA LEU A 224 -6.31 -21.55 0.27
C LEU A 224 -5.53 -21.36 1.58
N ILE A 225 -5.33 -20.13 2.02
CA ILE A 225 -4.57 -19.79 3.23
C ILE A 225 -5.41 -18.89 4.13
N GLU A 226 -5.43 -19.17 5.43
CA GLU A 226 -6.05 -18.28 6.41
C GLU A 226 -5.35 -16.90 6.35
N TYR A 227 -6.14 -15.82 6.26
CA TYR A 227 -5.64 -14.47 5.93
C TYR A 227 -4.55 -13.95 6.89
N ARG A 228 -4.61 -14.28 8.20
CA ARG A 228 -3.59 -13.86 9.18
C ARG A 228 -2.25 -14.54 8.91
N ILE A 229 -2.30 -15.84 8.61
CA ILE A 229 -1.12 -16.62 8.23
C ILE A 229 -0.55 -16.09 6.92
N GLY A 230 -1.41 -15.84 5.93
CA GLY A 230 -0.99 -15.26 4.65
C GLY A 230 -0.26 -13.93 4.81
N ILE A 231 -0.80 -13.01 5.62
CA ILE A 231 -0.17 -11.72 5.88
C ILE A 231 1.11 -11.84 6.70
N ALA A 232 1.15 -12.72 7.70
CA ALA A 232 2.37 -12.96 8.45
C ALA A 232 3.50 -13.47 7.54
N ILE A 233 3.19 -14.40 6.61
CA ILE A 233 4.16 -14.85 5.59
C ILE A 233 4.56 -13.68 4.69
N ARG A 234 3.59 -12.93 4.15
CA ARG A 234 3.84 -11.81 3.21
C ARG A 234 4.74 -10.75 3.82
N GLN A 235 4.36 -10.21 4.97
CA GLN A 235 5.06 -9.08 5.58
C GLN A 235 6.45 -9.48 6.11
N THR A 236 6.57 -10.66 6.73
CA THR A 236 7.88 -11.14 7.19
C THR A 236 8.81 -11.42 6.01
N THR A 237 8.30 -12.03 4.93
CA THR A 237 9.11 -12.30 3.73
C THR A 237 9.57 -10.99 3.08
N ALA A 238 8.68 -10.03 2.89
CA ALA A 238 9.01 -8.75 2.30
C ALA A 238 10.06 -8.00 3.12
N GLY A 239 9.80 -7.79 4.42
CA GLY A 239 10.73 -7.07 5.29
C GLY A 239 12.11 -7.73 5.39
N LEU A 240 12.16 -9.07 5.46
CA LEU A 240 13.46 -9.79 5.46
C LEU A 240 14.19 -9.65 4.12
N LEU A 241 13.49 -9.77 2.99
CA LEU A 241 14.12 -9.59 1.67
C LEU A 241 14.63 -8.15 1.49
N GLU A 242 13.86 -7.17 1.93
CA GLU A 242 14.25 -5.76 1.85
C GLU A 242 15.49 -5.46 2.69
N LEU A 243 15.52 -5.90 3.94
CA LEU A 243 16.60 -5.56 4.87
C LEU A 243 17.84 -6.44 4.69
N LEU A 244 17.70 -7.72 4.33
CA LEU A 244 18.82 -8.65 4.27
C LEU A 244 19.38 -8.82 2.85
N VAL A 245 18.62 -8.46 1.82
CA VAL A 245 19.04 -8.66 0.42
C VAL A 245 19.08 -7.33 -0.33
N VAL A 246 17.94 -6.63 -0.42
CA VAL A 246 17.85 -5.46 -1.31
C VAL A 246 18.60 -4.26 -0.76
N PHE A 247 18.41 -3.92 0.51
CA PHE A 247 19.10 -2.81 1.15
C PHE A 247 20.63 -2.98 1.09
N PRO A 248 21.24 -4.11 1.51
CA PRO A 248 22.67 -4.29 1.37
C PRO A 248 23.16 -4.27 -0.08
N ALA A 249 22.41 -4.87 -1.01
CA ALA A 249 22.77 -4.87 -2.42
C ALA A 249 22.78 -3.45 -3.01
N LEU A 250 21.77 -2.65 -2.73
CA LEU A 250 21.71 -1.25 -3.17
C LEU A 250 22.82 -0.43 -2.51
N MET A 251 23.12 -0.68 -1.24
CA MET A 251 24.19 0.01 -0.54
C MET A 251 25.56 -0.27 -1.17
N LEU A 252 25.85 -1.53 -1.53
CA LEU A 252 27.07 -1.89 -2.25
C LEU A 252 27.18 -1.24 -3.64
N LEU A 253 26.03 -1.00 -4.29
CA LEU A 253 25.97 -0.36 -5.61
C LEU A 253 26.02 1.18 -5.53
N SER A 254 25.77 1.75 -4.36
CA SER A 254 25.65 3.20 -4.20
C SER A 254 26.96 3.95 -4.37
N GLY A 255 28.08 3.29 -4.09
CA GLY A 255 29.39 3.93 -4.04
C GLY A 255 29.53 4.95 -2.90
N ASP A 256 28.61 4.95 -1.93
CA ASP A 256 28.70 5.83 -0.76
C ASP A 256 29.81 5.39 0.18
N SER A 257 30.43 6.32 0.89
CA SER A 257 31.51 6.05 1.85
C SER A 257 30.99 5.47 3.18
N VAL A 258 29.69 5.61 3.44
CA VAL A 258 29.02 5.13 4.66
C VAL A 258 28.85 3.61 4.62
N GLY A 259 29.14 2.93 5.73
CA GLY A 259 28.98 1.50 5.85
C GLY A 259 27.52 1.05 6.05
N ILE A 260 27.17 -0.17 5.57
CA ILE A 260 25.84 -0.78 5.76
C ILE A 260 25.44 -0.79 7.25
N GLY A 261 26.36 -1.24 8.13
CA GLY A 261 26.11 -1.32 9.57
C GLY A 261 25.93 0.04 10.23
N GLU A 262 26.65 1.04 9.75
CA GLU A 262 26.58 2.40 10.25
C GLU A 262 25.23 3.05 9.88
N LEU A 263 24.83 2.96 8.62
CA LEU A 263 23.54 3.48 8.16
C LEU A 263 22.37 2.79 8.87
N LEU A 264 22.41 1.45 8.98
CA LEU A 264 21.39 0.69 9.70
C LEU A 264 21.40 1.04 11.19
N GLY A 265 22.58 1.13 11.81
CA GLY A 265 22.73 1.50 13.22
C GLY A 265 22.12 2.87 13.53
N ALA A 266 22.40 3.87 12.68
CA ALA A 266 21.84 5.20 12.80
C ALA A 266 20.30 5.19 12.61
N ALA A 267 19.80 4.42 11.63
CA ALA A 267 18.36 4.31 11.39
C ALA A 267 17.60 3.75 12.59
N VAL A 268 18.13 2.68 13.22
CA VAL A 268 17.45 2.02 14.36
C VAL A 268 17.67 2.74 15.68
N SER A 269 18.69 3.58 15.80
CA SER A 269 18.93 4.43 16.97
C SER A 269 18.12 5.73 16.92
N SER A 270 17.54 6.07 15.77
CA SER A 270 16.76 7.29 15.57
C SER A 270 15.40 7.22 16.28
N PRO A 271 14.89 8.34 16.81
CA PRO A 271 13.52 8.43 17.30
C PRO A 271 12.47 8.02 16.26
N SER A 272 12.80 8.12 14.97
CA SER A 272 11.96 7.68 13.85
C SER A 272 11.60 6.20 13.92
N LEU A 273 12.43 5.37 14.59
CA LEU A 273 12.13 3.95 14.75
C LEU A 273 10.76 3.72 15.42
N ALA A 274 10.43 4.50 16.43
CA ALA A 274 9.12 4.41 17.10
C ALA A 274 7.97 4.71 16.11
N ILE A 275 8.20 5.64 15.19
CA ILE A 275 7.21 6.01 14.17
C ILE A 275 7.07 4.88 13.12
N PHE A 276 8.18 4.23 12.72
CA PHE A 276 8.15 3.04 11.88
C PHE A 276 7.40 1.87 12.54
N VAL A 277 7.58 1.66 13.86
CA VAL A 277 6.81 0.65 14.62
C VAL A 277 5.31 0.95 14.56
N VAL A 278 4.90 2.22 14.70
CA VAL A 278 3.51 2.65 14.58
C VAL A 278 3.01 2.51 13.14
N SER A 279 3.83 2.85 12.13
CA SER A 279 3.50 2.61 10.72
C SER A 279 3.23 1.13 10.48
N GLY A 280 4.11 0.23 10.92
CA GLY A 280 3.93 -1.22 10.83
C GLY A 280 2.68 -1.72 11.56
N LEU A 281 2.31 -1.10 12.70
CA LEU A 281 1.08 -1.42 13.43
C LEU A 281 -0.17 -1.15 12.59
N PHE A 282 -0.20 -0.08 11.79
CA PHE A 282 -1.30 0.22 10.86
C PHE A 282 -1.18 -0.55 9.54
N ALA A 283 0.02 -0.85 9.07
CA ALA A 283 0.23 -1.66 7.87
C ALA A 283 -0.29 -3.08 8.07
N MET A 284 -0.11 -3.70 9.24
CA MET A 284 -0.61 -5.05 9.52
C MET A 284 -2.15 -5.17 9.33
N PRO A 285 -3.02 -4.36 9.95
CA PRO A 285 -4.46 -4.43 9.69
C PRO A 285 -4.83 -3.97 8.27
N ALA A 286 -4.08 -3.05 7.65
CA ALA A 286 -4.29 -2.66 6.27
C ALA A 286 -4.27 -3.88 5.34
N TYR A 287 -3.23 -4.66 5.37
CA TYR A 287 -3.10 -5.87 4.56
C TYR A 287 -4.00 -7.02 5.04
N SER A 288 -4.13 -7.23 6.35
CA SER A 288 -4.98 -8.29 6.91
C SER A 288 -6.46 -8.10 6.56
N PHE A 289 -6.95 -6.89 6.66
CA PHE A 289 -8.34 -6.57 6.33
C PHE A 289 -8.58 -6.59 4.82
N TRP A 290 -7.60 -6.20 4.02
CA TRP A 290 -7.65 -6.33 2.58
C TRP A 290 -7.80 -7.80 2.16
N TYR A 291 -6.93 -8.69 2.65
CA TYR A 291 -7.00 -10.11 2.34
C TYR A 291 -8.30 -10.74 2.86
N LYS A 292 -8.72 -10.40 4.07
CA LYS A 292 -9.99 -10.86 4.61
C LYS A 292 -11.17 -10.34 3.81
N GLY A 293 -11.17 -9.09 3.41
CA GLY A 293 -12.18 -8.50 2.52
C GLY A 293 -12.25 -9.27 1.22
N ASN A 294 -11.11 -9.46 0.55
CA ASN A 294 -11.01 -10.20 -0.72
C ASN A 294 -11.59 -11.62 -0.61
N SER A 295 -11.30 -12.34 0.47
CA SER A 295 -11.82 -13.70 0.68
C SER A 295 -13.34 -13.75 0.94
N MET A 296 -13.94 -12.65 1.39
CA MET A 296 -15.37 -12.58 1.74
C MET A 296 -16.26 -11.99 0.65
N CYS A 297 -15.79 -10.97 -0.06
CA CYS A 297 -16.58 -10.28 -1.09
C CYS A 297 -16.01 -10.45 -2.51
N GLY A 298 -14.94 -11.21 -2.65
CA GLY A 298 -14.21 -11.39 -3.91
C GLY A 298 -13.09 -10.37 -4.11
N ALA A 299 -12.07 -10.77 -4.87
CA ALA A 299 -10.86 -9.97 -5.04
C ALA A 299 -11.14 -8.61 -5.68
N ALA A 300 -11.97 -8.55 -6.74
CA ALA A 300 -12.26 -7.30 -7.43
C ALA A 300 -12.92 -6.26 -6.51
N LEU A 301 -13.98 -6.66 -5.77
CA LEU A 301 -14.70 -5.77 -4.84
C LEU A 301 -13.83 -5.41 -3.64
N GLY A 302 -13.09 -6.38 -3.09
CA GLY A 302 -12.18 -6.14 -1.96
C GLY A 302 -11.05 -5.20 -2.33
N MET A 303 -10.41 -5.36 -3.49
CA MET A 303 -9.37 -4.45 -3.98
C MET A 303 -9.93 -3.05 -4.21
N ALA A 304 -11.11 -2.94 -4.78
CA ALA A 304 -11.74 -1.66 -5.02
C ALA A 304 -12.04 -0.90 -3.72
N CYS A 305 -12.64 -1.57 -2.73
CA CYS A 305 -12.91 -0.93 -1.43
C CYS A 305 -11.63 -0.57 -0.66
N ASN A 306 -10.59 -1.40 -0.75
CA ASN A 306 -9.26 -1.06 -0.21
C ASN A 306 -8.71 0.19 -0.90
N GLY A 307 -8.88 0.34 -2.20
CA GLY A 307 -8.42 1.48 -2.99
C GLY A 307 -8.93 2.84 -2.51
N MET A 308 -9.90 2.91 -1.56
CA MET A 308 -10.26 4.15 -0.87
C MET A 308 -9.07 4.81 -0.15
N TYR A 309 -7.95 4.12 0.02
CA TYR A 309 -6.73 4.76 0.52
C TYR A 309 -6.25 5.90 -0.39
N ALA A 310 -6.68 5.95 -1.66
CA ALA A 310 -6.47 7.07 -2.56
C ALA A 310 -6.96 8.41 -1.96
N PHE A 311 -8.01 8.37 -1.15
CA PHE A 311 -8.51 9.50 -0.38
C PHE A 311 -7.85 9.58 1.00
N TRP A 312 -7.85 8.46 1.74
CA TRP A 312 -7.38 8.46 3.14
C TRP A 312 -5.89 8.75 3.29
N GLY A 313 -5.04 8.36 2.34
CA GLY A 313 -3.61 8.63 2.38
C GLY A 313 -3.31 10.12 2.37
N PRO A 314 -3.67 10.88 1.33
CA PRO A 314 -3.52 12.33 1.31
C PRO A 314 -4.18 13.04 2.48
N PHE A 315 -5.35 12.57 2.92
CA PHE A 315 -6.08 13.13 4.05
C PHE A 315 -5.28 13.01 5.36
N PHE A 316 -4.76 11.83 5.70
CA PHE A 316 -4.00 11.65 6.93
C PHE A 316 -2.61 12.30 6.88
N ILE A 317 -1.95 12.31 5.73
CA ILE A 317 -0.71 13.08 5.56
C ILE A 317 -0.97 14.55 5.86
N TRP A 318 -2.01 15.14 5.27
CA TRP A 318 -2.39 16.52 5.51
C TRP A 318 -2.76 16.80 6.97
N ILE A 319 -3.57 15.93 7.60
CA ILE A 319 -3.94 16.10 9.02
C ILE A 319 -2.71 16.02 9.92
N ILE A 320 -1.89 14.97 9.80
CA ILE A 320 -0.79 14.70 10.73
C ILE A 320 0.34 15.71 10.54
N MET A 321 0.76 15.96 9.32
CA MET A 321 1.93 16.77 9.02
C MET A 321 1.57 18.25 8.77
N GLY A 322 0.40 18.51 8.17
CA GLY A 322 -0.05 19.87 7.86
C GLY A 322 -0.82 20.52 9.03
N VAL A 323 -1.94 19.92 9.46
CA VAL A 323 -2.82 20.55 10.46
C VAL A 323 -2.26 20.43 11.87
N LEU A 324 -1.82 19.22 12.27
CA LEU A 324 -1.24 18.99 13.60
C LEU A 324 0.22 19.42 13.68
N GLY A 325 0.89 19.67 12.56
CA GLY A 325 2.29 20.10 12.51
C GLY A 325 3.26 19.08 13.10
N ILE A 326 2.87 17.82 13.21
CA ILE A 326 3.73 16.78 13.77
C ILE A 326 4.91 16.59 12.82
N GLY A 327 6.12 16.71 13.36
CA GLY A 327 7.35 16.68 12.59
C GLY A 327 7.89 18.05 12.17
N GLY A 328 7.30 19.14 12.68
CA GLY A 328 7.78 20.51 12.42
C GLY A 328 7.50 21.03 11.00
N MET A 329 6.63 20.36 10.25
CA MET A 329 6.46 20.60 8.79
C MET A 329 5.19 21.38 8.41
N SER A 330 4.44 21.93 9.39
CA SER A 330 3.16 22.62 9.15
C SER A 330 3.21 23.72 8.07
N ALA A 331 4.35 24.41 7.93
CA ALA A 331 4.55 25.43 6.91
C ALA A 331 4.96 24.86 5.53
N SER A 332 5.44 23.61 5.49
CA SER A 332 6.01 22.97 4.29
C SER A 332 5.02 22.03 3.57
N TYR A 333 3.86 21.75 4.18
CA TYR A 333 2.83 20.88 3.61
C TYR A 333 1.59 21.68 3.23
N PRO A 334 1.52 22.26 2.04
CA PRO A 334 0.30 22.86 1.55
C PRO A 334 -0.77 21.77 1.41
N PRO A 335 -2.05 22.09 1.68
CA PRO A 335 -3.12 21.17 1.39
C PRO A 335 -3.10 20.82 -0.10
N LEU A 336 -3.57 19.63 -0.44
CA LEU A 336 -3.77 19.25 -1.83
C LEU A 336 -4.65 20.32 -2.51
N SER A 337 -4.35 20.65 -3.77
CA SER A 337 -5.17 21.55 -4.57
C SER A 337 -6.59 20.98 -4.74
N ALA A 338 -7.55 21.85 -5.01
CA ALA A 338 -8.92 21.42 -5.26
C ALA A 338 -9.01 20.37 -6.39
N ILE A 339 -8.19 20.50 -7.44
CA ILE A 339 -8.14 19.55 -8.57
C ILE A 339 -7.65 18.18 -8.09
N GLN A 340 -6.65 18.13 -7.21
CA GLN A 340 -6.13 16.87 -6.66
C GLN A 340 -7.16 16.18 -5.77
N TRP A 341 -7.89 16.93 -4.93
CA TRP A 341 -9.01 16.39 -4.13
C TRP A 341 -10.15 15.87 -5.00
N ILE A 342 -10.54 16.63 -6.03
CA ILE A 342 -11.56 16.20 -6.99
C ILE A 342 -11.11 14.94 -7.71
N GLY A 343 -9.86 14.89 -8.18
CA GLY A 343 -9.29 13.71 -8.80
C GLY A 343 -9.28 12.49 -7.89
N ALA A 344 -8.93 12.65 -6.60
CA ALA A 344 -8.99 11.57 -5.61
C ALA A 344 -10.42 11.04 -5.41
N LEU A 345 -11.42 11.94 -5.35
CA LEU A 345 -12.83 11.54 -5.25
C LEU A 345 -13.33 10.84 -6.52
N ILE A 346 -12.93 11.32 -7.71
CA ILE A 346 -13.24 10.65 -8.98
C ILE A 346 -12.58 9.25 -9.01
N MET A 347 -11.34 9.13 -8.53
CA MET A 347 -10.66 7.83 -8.40
C MET A 347 -11.46 6.87 -7.54
N VAL A 348 -11.94 7.30 -6.36
CA VAL A 348 -12.79 6.50 -5.47
C VAL A 348 -14.07 6.08 -6.20
N ALA A 349 -14.72 6.99 -6.93
CA ALA A 349 -15.92 6.66 -7.71
C ALA A 349 -15.63 5.62 -8.80
N GLY A 350 -14.51 5.74 -9.52
CA GLY A 350 -14.04 4.76 -10.50
C GLY A 350 -13.79 3.38 -9.88
N ILE A 351 -13.16 3.34 -8.70
CA ILE A 351 -12.92 2.12 -7.94
C ILE A 351 -14.26 1.45 -7.56
N PHE A 352 -15.25 2.21 -7.12
CA PHE A 352 -16.59 1.68 -6.86
C PHE A 352 -17.26 1.12 -8.13
N LEU A 353 -17.13 1.79 -9.28
CA LEU A 353 -17.62 1.27 -10.56
C LEU A 353 -16.95 -0.05 -10.96
N ILE A 354 -15.66 -0.24 -10.68
CA ILE A 354 -14.99 -1.53 -10.90
C ILE A 354 -15.64 -2.63 -10.06
N ALA A 355 -16.04 -2.29 -8.84
CA ALA A 355 -16.47 -3.23 -7.83
C ALA A 355 -17.96 -3.61 -7.91
N VAL A 356 -18.81 -2.68 -8.25
CA VAL A 356 -20.26 -2.80 -8.11
C VAL A 356 -20.96 -2.43 -9.41
N ASP A 357 -21.81 -3.33 -9.91
CA ASP A 357 -22.72 -2.98 -11.01
C ASP A 357 -23.75 -1.95 -10.50
N PRO A 358 -23.75 -0.70 -11.04
CA PRO A 358 -24.71 0.31 -10.65
C PRO A 358 -26.17 -0.13 -10.82
N LYS A 359 -26.45 -0.99 -11.80
CA LYS A 359 -27.79 -1.55 -12.01
C LYS A 359 -28.25 -2.43 -10.86
N SER A 360 -27.31 -3.08 -10.16
CA SER A 360 -27.63 -3.88 -8.98
C SER A 360 -27.96 -3.05 -7.74
N LEU A 361 -27.51 -1.79 -7.70
CA LEU A 361 -27.79 -0.86 -6.61
C LEU A 361 -29.16 -0.17 -6.77
N PHE A 362 -29.56 0.11 -8.01
CA PHE A 362 -30.80 0.84 -8.32
C PHE A 362 -31.91 -0.07 -8.88
N GLY A 363 -31.59 -1.32 -9.19
CA GLY A 363 -32.55 -2.30 -9.63
C GLY A 363 -33.38 -2.79 -8.44
N HIS A 364 -34.62 -2.34 -8.34
CA HIS A 364 -35.67 -3.13 -7.67
C HIS A 364 -35.66 -4.48 -8.38
N SER A 365 -35.34 -5.56 -7.66
CA SER A 365 -35.56 -6.91 -8.17
C SER A 365 -37.03 -6.98 -8.59
N LYS A 366 -37.29 -6.93 -9.89
CA LYS A 366 -38.50 -7.52 -10.41
C LYS A 366 -38.33 -9.01 -10.14
N GLU A 367 -38.79 -9.43 -8.97
CA GLU A 367 -39.15 -10.81 -8.74
C GLU A 367 -40.33 -11.09 -9.68
N ALA A 368 -40.03 -11.87 -10.73
CA ALA A 368 -41.02 -12.63 -11.46
C ALA A 368 -40.93 -14.09 -11.00
#